data_ddcbb9e4a0d14f01a13926c8b8556c2d
#
_entry.id   ddcbb9e4a0d14f01a13926c8b8556c2d
#
_cell.length_a   1.000
_cell.length_b   1.000
_cell.length_c   1.000
_cell.angle_alpha   90.00
_cell.angle_beta   90.00
_cell.angle_gamma   90.00
#
_symmetry.space_group_name_H-M   'P 1'
#
loop_
_entity.id
_entity.type
_entity.pdbx_description
1 polymer ?
#
loop_
_entity_poly.entity_id
_entity_poly.type
_entity_poly.pdbx_seq_one_letter_code
_entity_poly.pdbx_strand_id
1 'polypeptide(L)'
;MKNVSLLTATERAQLPLVISRRSRFKSMIKSSVINYNKLFSNCLMIQGKAGTGKTTLCETFLEQLKEDEVIAGVVRVPGHVTPKSMYHVMKETATPDKSGRPFVLLLDDVDCLGDEGCLELMKAAFDTKSDTRTNRKVFYMTEDGGRGFKFNGFGIIICNNDFGNKKLSVHQEALLDRVQQLSIDLQPNDMMIFTTHLLEDYLNDNTDELSDEEIQDVINLFNTDIRRWMEHDAFRKAKVNYSIRLVKKFVDAQRVYGNDWKDFNISYRKLEAACELDEIQKGVIENPEDVKNIRKARVVKKASPKTTAKKTSKKVVSKKAKWETEPPKNSDGRYVDPQTGEVYDRNVQYYLRNKFGKAC
;
A
#
# COMPACT_ATOMS: atom_id res chain seq x y z
N MET A 1 4.90 11.24 -30.02
CA MET A 1 5.13 10.97 -28.59
C MET A 1 5.02 12.30 -27.85
N LYS A 2 4.06 12.43 -26.93
CA LYS A 2 3.94 13.61 -26.09
C LYS A 2 4.99 13.49 -24.99
N ASN A 3 5.89 14.42 -24.91
CA ASN A 3 6.91 14.44 -23.86
C ASN A 3 6.32 15.17 -22.64
N VAL A 4 5.65 14.42 -21.76
CA VAL A 4 5.06 14.97 -20.53
C VAL A 4 6.19 15.32 -19.58
N SER A 5 6.23 16.56 -19.12
CA SER A 5 7.21 17.05 -18.14
C SER A 5 6.47 17.71 -16.96
N LEU A 6 6.53 17.07 -15.81
CA LEU A 6 5.89 17.52 -14.56
C LEU A 6 6.90 18.12 -13.58
N LEU A 7 8.17 17.68 -13.61
CA LEU A 7 9.25 18.18 -12.76
C LEU A 7 9.68 19.58 -13.19
N THR A 8 9.89 20.47 -12.23
CA THR A 8 10.54 21.76 -12.45
C THR A 8 12.02 21.58 -12.81
N ALA A 9 12.67 22.59 -13.37
CA ALA A 9 14.09 22.55 -13.67
C ALA A 9 14.95 22.24 -12.43
N THR A 10 14.60 22.83 -11.27
CA THR A 10 15.30 22.59 -9.99
C THR A 10 15.13 21.16 -9.52
N GLU A 11 13.91 20.60 -9.55
CA GLU A 11 13.65 19.22 -9.18
C GLU A 11 14.33 18.24 -10.13
N ARG A 12 14.34 18.54 -11.43
CA ARG A 12 15.04 17.74 -12.43
C ARG A 12 16.56 17.73 -12.22
N ALA A 13 17.14 18.83 -11.77
CA ALA A 13 18.56 18.89 -11.39
C ALA A 13 18.89 18.04 -10.14
N GLN A 14 17.94 17.84 -9.23
CA GLN A 14 18.09 17.02 -8.04
C GLN A 14 17.83 15.52 -8.32
N LEU A 15 17.10 15.18 -9.37
CA LEU A 15 16.67 13.82 -9.69
C LEU A 15 17.82 12.80 -9.76
N PRO A 16 19.00 13.08 -10.36
CA PRO A 16 20.12 12.14 -10.38
C PRO A 16 20.60 11.74 -8.98
N LEU A 17 20.59 12.68 -8.03
CA LEU A 17 20.95 12.41 -6.63
C LEU A 17 19.93 11.51 -5.96
N VAL A 18 18.64 11.76 -6.18
CA VAL A 18 17.54 10.95 -5.64
C VAL A 18 17.59 9.52 -6.19
N ILE A 19 17.80 9.37 -7.51
CA ILE A 19 17.98 8.06 -8.16
C ILE A 19 19.22 7.35 -7.62
N SER A 20 20.34 8.04 -7.44
CA SER A 20 21.57 7.48 -6.88
C SER A 20 21.37 6.96 -5.46
N ARG A 21 20.68 7.70 -4.60
CA ARG A 21 20.32 7.22 -3.25
C ARG A 21 19.50 5.93 -3.32
N ARG A 22 18.58 5.83 -4.26
CA ARG A 22 17.77 4.64 -4.45
C ARG A 22 18.55 3.47 -5.07
N SER A 23 19.49 3.72 -5.98
CA SER A 23 20.33 2.68 -6.58
C SER A 23 21.22 1.96 -5.56
N ARG A 24 21.58 2.61 -4.46
CA ARG A 24 22.30 1.97 -3.35
C ARG A 24 21.53 0.78 -2.77
N PHE A 25 20.20 0.85 -2.72
CA PHE A 25 19.38 -0.28 -2.26
C PHE A 25 19.52 -1.51 -3.17
N LYS A 26 19.55 -1.31 -4.49
CA LYS A 26 19.81 -2.41 -5.44
C LYS A 26 21.15 -3.08 -5.15
N SER A 27 22.20 -2.28 -4.94
CA SER A 27 23.53 -2.80 -4.61
C SER A 27 23.54 -3.57 -3.29
N MET A 28 22.82 -3.09 -2.27
CA MET A 28 22.72 -3.77 -0.97
C MET A 28 21.96 -5.09 -1.09
N ILE A 29 20.82 -5.12 -1.81
CA ILE A 29 20.08 -6.36 -2.08
C ILE A 29 21.00 -7.35 -2.82
N LYS A 30 21.66 -6.91 -3.89
CA LYS A 30 22.60 -7.75 -4.66
C LYS A 30 23.70 -8.34 -3.78
N SER A 31 24.35 -7.48 -3.00
CA SER A 31 25.44 -7.91 -2.11
C SER A 31 24.94 -8.91 -1.06
N SER A 32 23.76 -8.68 -0.49
CA SER A 32 23.19 -9.58 0.51
C SER A 32 22.84 -10.94 -0.08
N VAL A 33 22.22 -10.97 -1.28
CA VAL A 33 21.87 -12.21 -1.97
C VAL A 33 23.12 -12.99 -2.41
N ILE A 34 24.10 -12.34 -3.02
CA ILE A 34 25.33 -13.02 -3.49
C ILE A 34 26.15 -13.57 -2.32
N ASN A 35 26.17 -12.87 -1.20
CA ASN A 35 26.99 -13.22 -0.06
C ASN A 35 26.19 -13.94 1.06
N TYR A 36 24.98 -14.40 0.81
CA TYR A 36 24.10 -14.95 1.83
C TYR A 36 24.72 -16.07 2.66
N ASN A 37 25.58 -16.90 2.04
CA ASN A 37 26.31 -17.96 2.74
C ASN A 37 27.49 -17.46 3.59
N LYS A 38 27.95 -16.22 3.37
CA LYS A 38 29.06 -15.60 4.10
C LYS A 38 28.57 -14.68 5.20
N LEU A 39 27.32 -14.22 5.11
CA LEU A 39 26.70 -13.33 6.09
C LEU A 39 26.15 -14.12 7.28
N PHE A 40 26.11 -13.48 8.44
CA PHE A 40 25.44 -14.06 9.62
C PHE A 40 23.95 -14.23 9.38
N SER A 41 23.31 -13.28 8.67
CA SER A 41 21.90 -13.34 8.31
C SER A 41 21.73 -13.70 6.84
N ASN A 42 20.79 -14.60 6.56
CA ASN A 42 20.31 -14.91 5.22
C ASN A 42 18.93 -14.29 4.94
N CYS A 43 18.60 -13.21 5.63
CA CYS A 43 17.37 -12.48 5.45
C CYS A 43 17.61 -10.97 5.48
N LEU A 44 16.97 -10.27 4.55
CA LEU A 44 16.94 -8.82 4.45
C LEU A 44 15.51 -8.32 4.70
N MET A 45 15.33 -7.46 5.69
CA MET A 45 14.06 -6.78 5.92
C MET A 45 14.12 -5.37 5.35
N ILE A 46 13.23 -5.07 4.41
CA ILE A 46 13.13 -3.77 3.75
C ILE A 46 11.94 -3.01 4.32
N GLN A 47 12.24 -1.95 5.02
CA GLN A 47 11.25 -1.11 5.69
C GLN A 47 11.10 0.22 4.96
N GLY A 48 9.95 0.85 5.08
CA GLY A 48 9.69 2.20 4.57
C GLY A 48 8.21 2.48 4.38
N LYS A 49 7.87 3.73 4.18
CA LYS A 49 6.48 4.18 4.01
C LYS A 49 5.80 3.49 2.82
N ALA A 50 4.49 3.28 2.92
CA ALA A 50 3.69 2.78 1.79
C ALA A 50 3.82 3.73 0.58
N GLY A 51 3.85 3.16 -0.62
CA GLY A 51 3.96 3.95 -1.86
C GLY A 51 5.38 4.36 -2.26
N THR A 52 6.42 3.94 -1.52
CA THR A 52 7.84 4.20 -1.89
C THR A 52 8.36 3.30 -3.01
N GLY A 53 7.53 2.42 -3.56
CA GLY A 53 7.90 1.49 -4.63
C GLY A 53 8.85 0.37 -4.19
N LYS A 54 8.83 -0.03 -2.91
CA LYS A 54 9.65 -1.14 -2.37
C LYS A 54 9.43 -2.44 -3.12
N THR A 55 8.17 -2.84 -3.23
CA THR A 55 7.78 -4.07 -3.92
C THR A 55 8.24 -4.09 -5.36
N THR A 56 7.89 -3.07 -6.14
CA THR A 56 8.31 -2.94 -7.55
C THR A 56 9.83 -2.95 -7.69
N LEU A 57 10.56 -2.24 -6.81
CA LEU A 57 12.02 -2.23 -6.83
C LEU A 57 12.58 -3.64 -6.59
N CYS A 58 12.04 -4.36 -5.60
CA CYS A 58 12.50 -5.72 -5.29
C CYS A 58 12.17 -6.68 -6.42
N GLU A 59 10.94 -6.68 -6.92
CA GLU A 59 10.50 -7.58 -7.99
C GLU A 59 11.33 -7.39 -9.25
N THR A 60 11.38 -6.18 -9.81
CA THR A 60 12.15 -5.90 -11.02
C THR A 60 13.63 -6.28 -10.85
N PHE A 61 14.17 -6.03 -9.66
CA PHE A 61 15.58 -6.32 -9.44
C PHE A 61 15.85 -7.82 -9.23
N LEU A 62 14.94 -8.55 -8.57
CA LEU A 62 15.06 -10.00 -8.41
C LEU A 62 14.85 -10.73 -9.74
N GLU A 63 13.99 -10.24 -10.62
CA GLU A 63 13.88 -10.76 -11.99
C GLU A 63 15.21 -10.59 -12.75
N GLN A 64 15.83 -9.42 -12.68
CA GLN A 64 17.14 -9.19 -13.26
C GLN A 64 18.20 -10.13 -12.68
N LEU A 65 18.23 -10.36 -11.35
CA LEU A 65 19.17 -11.30 -10.74
C LEU A 65 18.93 -12.75 -11.18
N LYS A 66 17.69 -13.11 -11.52
CA LYS A 66 17.35 -14.41 -12.08
C LYS A 66 17.85 -14.52 -13.54
N GLU A 67 17.63 -13.49 -14.36
CA GLU A 67 18.15 -13.41 -15.73
C GLU A 67 19.69 -13.43 -15.76
N ASP A 68 20.35 -12.73 -14.83
CA ASP A 68 21.81 -12.73 -14.64
C ASP A 68 22.33 -14.06 -14.05
N GLU A 69 21.45 -15.05 -13.84
CA GLU A 69 21.77 -16.35 -13.25
C GLU A 69 22.41 -16.29 -11.84
N VAL A 70 22.18 -15.23 -11.09
CA VAL A 70 22.66 -15.06 -9.71
C VAL A 70 21.81 -15.85 -8.71
N ILE A 71 20.50 -15.97 -8.98
CA ILE A 71 19.53 -16.72 -8.18
C ILE A 71 18.83 -17.79 -9.02
N ALA A 72 18.37 -18.85 -8.36
CA ALA A 72 17.64 -19.93 -9.01
C ALA A 72 16.18 -19.54 -9.33
N GLY A 73 15.58 -18.70 -8.49
CA GLY A 73 14.22 -18.24 -8.65
C GLY A 73 13.71 -17.46 -7.44
N VAL A 74 12.51 -16.94 -7.58
CA VAL A 74 11.81 -16.19 -6.53
C VAL A 74 10.47 -16.85 -6.25
N VAL A 75 10.20 -17.11 -4.97
CA VAL A 75 8.87 -17.51 -4.51
C VAL A 75 8.27 -16.35 -3.73
N ARG A 76 7.24 -15.75 -4.28
CA ARG A 76 6.54 -14.61 -3.66
C ARG A 76 5.36 -15.09 -2.84
N VAL A 77 5.24 -14.56 -1.63
CA VAL A 77 4.10 -14.75 -0.73
C VAL A 77 3.46 -13.39 -0.46
N PRO A 78 2.35 -13.07 -1.09
CA PRO A 78 1.62 -11.85 -0.82
C PRO A 78 0.54 -12.06 0.25
N GLY A 79 0.26 -11.03 1.06
CA GLY A 79 -0.90 -10.97 1.95
C GLY A 79 -0.82 -11.90 3.16
N HIS A 80 -1.93 -12.57 3.51
CA HIS A 80 -2.02 -13.42 4.69
C HIS A 80 -1.47 -14.82 4.45
N VAL A 81 -0.66 -15.31 5.38
CA VAL A 81 -0.09 -16.67 5.34
C VAL A 81 -0.23 -17.35 6.70
N THR A 82 -0.66 -18.60 6.69
CA THR A 82 -0.71 -19.45 7.90
C THR A 82 0.64 -20.08 8.16
N PRO A 83 0.97 -20.50 9.40
CA PRO A 83 2.22 -21.20 9.72
C PRO A 83 2.45 -22.44 8.85
N LYS A 84 1.39 -23.20 8.56
CA LYS A 84 1.48 -24.39 7.68
C LYS A 84 1.89 -24.00 6.26
N SER A 85 1.25 -22.97 5.70
CA SER A 85 1.59 -22.46 4.36
C SER A 85 2.99 -21.88 4.33
N MET A 86 3.39 -21.12 5.35
CA MET A 86 4.74 -20.58 5.50
C MET A 86 5.79 -21.71 5.52
N TYR A 87 5.55 -22.77 6.28
CA TYR A 87 6.43 -23.94 6.32
C TYR A 87 6.62 -24.56 4.93
N HIS A 88 5.55 -24.73 4.15
CA HIS A 88 5.63 -25.29 2.80
C HIS A 88 6.42 -24.41 1.85
N VAL A 89 6.15 -23.12 1.84
CA VAL A 89 6.86 -22.15 0.97
C VAL A 89 8.33 -22.06 1.35
N MET A 90 8.66 -22.03 2.64
CA MET A 90 10.05 -22.11 3.10
C MET A 90 10.75 -23.38 2.66
N LYS A 91 10.04 -24.52 2.67
CA LYS A 91 10.59 -25.80 2.21
C LYS A 91 10.89 -25.80 0.71
N GLU A 92 10.05 -25.17 -0.11
CA GLU A 92 10.26 -25.03 -1.55
C GLU A 92 11.51 -24.20 -1.87
N THR A 93 11.79 -23.19 -1.05
CA THR A 93 12.94 -22.28 -1.22
C THR A 93 14.18 -22.74 -0.43
N ALA A 94 14.09 -23.87 0.27
CA ALA A 94 15.11 -24.28 1.23
C ALA A 94 16.42 -24.77 0.60
N THR A 95 16.36 -25.32 -0.61
CA THR A 95 17.51 -25.98 -1.23
C THR A 95 17.94 -25.19 -2.48
N PRO A 96 19.21 -24.77 -2.57
CA PRO A 96 19.74 -24.19 -3.78
C PRO A 96 19.59 -25.13 -4.99
N ASP A 97 19.59 -24.59 -6.19
CA ASP A 97 19.56 -25.38 -7.41
C ASP A 97 20.86 -26.22 -7.61
N LYS A 98 20.91 -26.99 -8.70
CA LYS A 98 22.08 -27.83 -9.03
C LYS A 98 23.37 -27.03 -9.24
N SER A 99 23.26 -25.74 -9.56
CA SER A 99 24.39 -24.82 -9.73
C SER A 99 24.76 -24.10 -8.42
N GLY A 100 24.11 -24.40 -7.31
CA GLY A 100 24.35 -23.79 -6.00
C GLY A 100 23.73 -22.40 -5.85
N ARG A 101 22.85 -21.97 -6.78
CA ARG A 101 22.18 -20.68 -6.73
C ARG A 101 21.02 -20.74 -5.74
N PRO A 102 20.87 -19.75 -4.85
CA PRO A 102 19.78 -19.74 -3.87
C PRO A 102 18.43 -19.41 -4.51
N PHE A 103 17.37 -19.97 -3.94
CA PHE A 103 16.03 -19.41 -4.11
C PHE A 103 15.82 -18.25 -3.14
N VAL A 104 15.08 -17.25 -3.60
CA VAL A 104 14.67 -16.10 -2.78
C VAL A 104 13.21 -16.24 -2.37
N LEU A 105 12.96 -16.23 -1.07
CA LEU A 105 11.64 -16.13 -0.49
C LEU A 105 11.30 -14.65 -0.29
N LEU A 106 10.37 -14.12 -1.08
CA LEU A 106 9.90 -12.73 -1.00
C LEU A 106 8.56 -12.68 -0.24
N LEU A 107 8.60 -12.16 0.98
CA LEU A 107 7.45 -11.91 1.83
C LEU A 107 7.03 -10.43 1.67
N ASP A 108 5.95 -10.18 0.91
CA ASP A 108 5.52 -8.84 0.53
C ASP A 108 4.22 -8.45 1.23
N ASP A 109 4.28 -7.43 2.09
CA ASP A 109 3.15 -6.95 2.90
C ASP A 109 2.41 -8.07 3.66
N VAL A 110 3.16 -9.09 4.08
CA VAL A 110 2.59 -10.27 4.73
C VAL A 110 2.30 -10.00 6.19
N ASP A 111 1.09 -10.35 6.63
CA ASP A 111 0.66 -10.27 8.04
C ASP A 111 1.38 -11.28 8.96
N CYS A 112 2.36 -12.02 8.43
CA CYS A 112 3.11 -13.03 9.18
C CYS A 112 3.87 -12.46 10.38
N LEU A 113 4.15 -11.15 10.40
CA LEU A 113 4.77 -10.50 11.54
C LEU A 113 3.81 -10.30 12.74
N GLY A 114 2.52 -10.58 12.56
CA GLY A 114 1.51 -10.64 13.63
C GLY A 114 1.20 -12.04 14.14
N ASP A 115 1.68 -13.09 13.45
CA ASP A 115 1.42 -14.50 13.79
C ASP A 115 2.65 -15.15 14.43
N GLU A 116 2.51 -15.62 15.68
CA GLU A 116 3.62 -16.21 16.44
C GLU A 116 4.17 -17.46 15.77
N GLY A 117 3.33 -18.30 15.18
CA GLY A 117 3.77 -19.53 14.51
C GLY A 117 4.61 -19.22 13.28
N CYS A 118 4.24 -18.20 12.50
CA CYS A 118 5.04 -17.73 11.39
C CYS A 118 6.37 -17.14 11.86
N LEU A 119 6.35 -16.33 12.95
CA LEU A 119 7.55 -15.74 13.53
C LEU A 119 8.53 -16.82 14.02
N GLU A 120 8.05 -17.91 14.66
CA GLU A 120 8.91 -19.02 15.08
C GLU A 120 9.59 -19.71 13.90
N LEU A 121 8.85 -19.96 12.82
CA LEU A 121 9.41 -20.54 11.59
C LEU A 121 10.48 -19.62 10.96
N MET A 122 10.20 -18.32 10.89
CA MET A 122 11.14 -17.32 10.36
C MET A 122 12.39 -17.20 11.24
N LYS A 123 12.24 -17.19 12.57
CA LYS A 123 13.40 -17.18 13.48
C LYS A 123 14.29 -18.41 13.28
N ALA A 124 13.70 -19.58 13.09
CA ALA A 124 14.45 -20.81 12.83
C ALA A 124 15.16 -20.79 11.46
N ALA A 125 14.50 -20.26 10.42
CA ALA A 125 15.05 -20.17 9.08
C ALA A 125 16.16 -19.11 8.96
N PHE A 126 16.07 -18.01 9.72
CA PHE A 126 16.97 -16.87 9.67
C PHE A 126 17.93 -16.80 10.87
N ASP A 127 18.10 -17.90 11.58
CA ASP A 127 18.98 -17.97 12.75
C ASP A 127 20.43 -17.63 12.39
N THR A 128 21.06 -16.81 13.24
CA THR A 128 22.39 -16.23 13.01
C THR A 128 23.50 -16.97 13.75
N LYS A 129 23.22 -18.10 14.39
CA LYS A 129 24.25 -18.84 15.13
C LYS A 129 25.40 -19.25 14.23
N SER A 130 26.61 -18.89 14.64
CA SER A 130 27.83 -18.96 13.81
C SER A 130 28.23 -20.36 13.36
N ASP A 131 27.88 -21.38 14.14
CA ASP A 131 28.15 -22.80 13.87
C ASP A 131 27.10 -23.46 12.94
N THR A 132 26.02 -22.75 12.63
CA THR A 132 24.88 -23.32 11.91
C THR A 132 24.53 -22.60 10.61
N ARG A 133 25.42 -21.77 10.06
CA ARG A 133 25.14 -20.99 8.81
C ARG A 133 24.55 -21.81 7.67
N THR A 134 24.91 -23.09 7.57
CA THR A 134 24.40 -24.02 6.56
C THR A 134 23.44 -25.07 7.15
N ASN A 135 23.08 -24.97 8.41
CA ASN A 135 22.34 -26.00 9.14
C ASN A 135 21.08 -25.46 9.84
N ARG A 136 20.51 -24.37 9.35
CA ARG A 136 19.27 -23.78 9.88
C ARG A 136 18.14 -24.78 9.73
N LYS A 137 17.75 -25.42 10.84
CA LYS A 137 16.67 -26.41 10.84
C LYS A 137 15.34 -25.74 11.13
N VAL A 138 14.45 -25.78 10.16
CA VAL A 138 13.05 -25.38 10.34
C VAL A 138 12.25 -26.64 10.64
N PHE A 139 11.51 -26.63 11.72
CA PHE A 139 10.72 -27.74 12.18
C PHE A 139 9.27 -27.34 12.40
N TYR A 140 8.33 -28.15 11.94
CA TYR A 140 6.91 -27.93 12.13
C TYR A 140 6.22 -29.22 12.56
N MET A 141 5.49 -29.15 13.67
CA MET A 141 4.70 -30.28 14.16
C MET A 141 3.35 -30.32 13.44
N THR A 142 3.03 -31.45 12.87
CA THR A 142 1.71 -31.75 12.30
C THR A 142 1.09 -32.92 13.06
N GLU A 143 -0.20 -33.14 12.89
CA GLU A 143 -0.89 -34.31 13.47
C GLU A 143 -0.27 -35.64 13.06
N ASP A 144 0.32 -35.72 11.86
CA ASP A 144 1.01 -36.85 11.30
C ASP A 144 2.49 -36.99 11.76
N GLY A 145 2.90 -36.21 12.72
CA GLY A 145 4.26 -36.13 13.25
C GLY A 145 5.06 -34.95 12.77
N GLY A 146 6.17 -34.66 13.48
CA GLY A 146 7.04 -33.53 13.18
C GLY A 146 7.87 -33.77 11.93
N ARG A 147 7.91 -32.77 11.04
CA ARG A 147 8.77 -32.76 9.86
C ARG A 147 9.69 -31.56 9.89
N GLY A 148 10.95 -31.76 9.54
CA GLY A 148 11.95 -30.69 9.49
C GLY A 148 12.73 -30.70 8.20
N PHE A 149 13.28 -29.56 7.84
CA PHE A 149 14.20 -29.41 6.72
C PHE A 149 15.31 -28.40 7.07
N LYS A 150 16.39 -28.42 6.29
CA LYS A 150 17.46 -27.43 6.39
C LYS A 150 17.12 -26.27 5.45
N PHE A 151 17.18 -25.03 5.94
CA PHE A 151 16.92 -23.85 5.13
C PHE A 151 18.23 -23.20 4.68
N ASN A 152 18.52 -23.29 3.39
CA ASN A 152 19.68 -22.68 2.72
C ASN A 152 19.25 -21.63 1.66
N GLY A 153 18.00 -21.16 1.72
CA GLY A 153 17.51 -20.07 0.88
C GLY A 153 17.87 -18.69 1.43
N PHE A 154 17.43 -17.67 0.73
CA PHE A 154 17.54 -16.27 1.15
C PHE A 154 16.14 -15.66 1.33
N GLY A 155 15.92 -14.93 2.42
CA GLY A 155 14.66 -14.24 2.69
C GLY A 155 14.72 -12.75 2.39
N ILE A 156 13.65 -12.20 1.80
CA ILE A 156 13.40 -10.76 1.74
C ILE A 156 12.02 -10.51 2.33
N ILE A 157 11.96 -9.66 3.36
CA ILE A 157 10.71 -9.24 4.00
C ILE A 157 10.49 -7.77 3.65
N ILE A 158 9.38 -7.46 2.98
CA ILE A 158 8.98 -6.07 2.73
C ILE A 158 7.89 -5.70 3.71
N CYS A 159 8.07 -4.60 4.44
CA CYS A 159 7.08 -4.12 5.37
C CYS A 159 6.91 -2.59 5.31
N ASN A 160 5.68 -2.16 5.59
CA ASN A 160 5.30 -0.75 5.67
C ASN A 160 5.42 -0.19 7.09
N ASN A 161 5.81 -1.03 8.06
CA ASN A 161 5.93 -0.66 9.45
C ASN A 161 7.29 -0.03 9.74
N ASP A 162 7.26 1.06 10.48
CA ASP A 162 8.42 1.57 11.20
C ASP A 162 8.42 0.92 12.59
N PHE A 163 9.30 -0.07 12.77
CA PHE A 163 9.41 -0.79 14.03
C PHE A 163 10.07 0.05 15.15
N GLY A 164 10.70 1.18 14.79
CA GLY A 164 11.36 2.05 15.79
C GLY A 164 10.39 2.74 16.77
N ASN A 165 9.10 2.85 16.38
CA ASN A 165 8.09 3.61 17.14
C ASN A 165 6.95 2.76 17.71
N LYS A 166 7.01 1.43 17.60
CA LYS A 166 5.97 0.52 18.10
C LYS A 166 6.50 -0.38 19.19
N LYS A 167 5.65 -0.68 20.17
CA LYS A 167 5.95 -1.74 21.16
C LYS A 167 5.90 -3.07 20.41
N LEU A 168 7.05 -3.71 20.31
CA LEU A 168 7.21 -5.01 19.66
C LEU A 168 6.87 -6.14 20.63
N SER A 169 6.44 -7.27 20.10
CA SER A 169 6.43 -8.52 20.86
C SER A 169 7.84 -9.09 20.96
N VAL A 170 8.09 -9.91 21.97
CA VAL A 170 9.38 -10.60 22.16
C VAL A 170 9.79 -11.39 20.90
N HIS A 171 8.82 -12.00 20.21
CA HIS A 171 9.07 -12.75 18.98
C HIS A 171 9.47 -11.85 17.82
N GLN A 172 8.88 -10.65 17.71
CA GLN A 172 9.26 -9.65 16.70
C GLN A 172 10.66 -9.10 16.96
N GLU A 173 10.98 -8.74 18.21
CA GLU A 173 12.33 -8.30 18.60
C GLU A 173 13.37 -9.37 18.25
N ALA A 174 13.09 -10.62 18.60
CA ALA A 174 13.98 -11.73 18.31
C ALA A 174 14.16 -12.01 16.80
N LEU A 175 13.17 -11.73 15.96
CA LEU A 175 13.31 -11.79 14.50
C LEU A 175 14.15 -10.62 13.98
N LEU A 176 13.88 -9.39 14.45
CA LEU A 176 14.61 -8.19 14.05
C LEU A 176 16.11 -8.28 14.35
N ASP A 177 16.47 -8.96 15.44
CA ASP A 177 17.88 -9.23 15.77
C ASP A 177 18.57 -10.20 14.81
N ARG A 178 17.81 -11.04 14.11
CA ARG A 178 18.33 -12.05 13.16
C ARG A 178 18.39 -11.58 11.72
N VAL A 179 17.67 -10.54 11.36
CA VAL A 179 17.56 -10.07 9.97
C VAL A 179 18.38 -8.79 9.76
N GLN A 180 18.95 -8.65 8.57
CA GLN A 180 19.52 -7.36 8.17
C GLN A 180 18.38 -6.40 7.87
N GLN A 181 18.42 -5.21 8.48
CA GLN A 181 17.39 -4.20 8.30
C GLN A 181 17.88 -3.13 7.32
N LEU A 182 17.05 -2.82 6.35
CA LEU A 182 17.27 -1.79 5.36
C LEU A 182 16.07 -0.84 5.32
N SER A 183 16.29 0.41 5.69
CA SER A 183 15.23 1.44 5.61
C SER A 183 15.31 2.19 4.30
N ILE A 184 14.18 2.25 3.57
CA ILE A 184 14.00 3.12 2.40
C ILE A 184 13.29 4.40 2.88
N ASP A 185 13.99 5.20 3.67
CA ASP A 185 13.53 6.52 4.07
C ASP A 185 14.13 7.58 3.12
N LEU A 186 13.38 7.87 2.08
CA LEU A 186 13.62 9.07 1.31
C LEU A 186 13.08 10.28 2.09
N GLN A 187 13.82 11.37 2.10
CA GLN A 187 13.30 12.63 2.64
C GLN A 187 12.00 13.00 1.90
N PRO A 188 11.06 13.69 2.55
CA PRO A 188 9.77 14.00 1.92
C PRO A 188 9.91 14.66 0.54
N ASN A 189 10.88 15.56 0.38
CA ASN A 189 11.15 16.21 -0.90
C ASN A 189 11.70 15.24 -1.95
N ASP A 190 12.64 14.36 -1.58
CA ASP A 190 13.16 13.32 -2.47
C ASP A 190 12.05 12.36 -2.92
N MET A 191 11.13 12.02 -2.00
CA MET A 191 9.96 11.20 -2.31
C MET A 191 9.04 11.88 -3.32
N MET A 192 8.79 13.19 -3.16
CA MET A 192 7.96 13.93 -4.11
C MET A 192 8.60 13.98 -5.50
N ILE A 193 9.88 14.34 -5.58
CA ILE A 193 10.63 14.36 -6.84
C ILE A 193 10.60 12.98 -7.51
N PHE A 194 10.90 11.93 -6.75
CA PHE A 194 10.93 10.58 -7.28
C PHE A 194 9.55 10.09 -7.75
N THR A 195 8.49 10.33 -6.97
CA THR A 195 7.13 9.93 -7.34
C THR A 195 6.62 10.70 -8.57
N THR A 196 6.99 11.98 -8.68
CA THR A 196 6.66 12.79 -9.86
C THR A 196 7.39 12.29 -11.11
N HIS A 197 8.67 11.92 -10.98
CA HIS A 197 9.41 11.28 -12.07
C HIS A 197 8.77 9.97 -12.52
N LEU A 198 8.41 9.10 -11.59
CA LEU A 198 7.70 7.86 -11.93
C LEU A 198 6.33 8.11 -12.58
N LEU A 199 5.67 9.21 -12.23
CA LEU A 199 4.42 9.61 -12.87
C LEU A 199 4.68 10.11 -14.30
N GLU A 200 5.74 10.88 -14.54
CA GLU A 200 6.17 11.28 -15.89
C GLU A 200 6.46 10.05 -16.76
N ASP A 201 7.27 9.11 -16.23
CA ASP A 201 7.61 7.87 -16.94
C ASP A 201 6.33 7.08 -17.26
N TYR A 202 5.42 6.91 -16.30
CA TYR A 202 4.16 6.24 -16.51
C TYR A 202 3.33 6.89 -17.62
N LEU A 203 3.24 8.22 -17.66
CA LEU A 203 2.49 8.95 -18.68
C LEU A 203 3.15 8.87 -20.06
N ASN A 204 4.49 8.82 -20.11
CA ASN A 204 5.25 8.75 -21.36
C ASN A 204 5.30 7.32 -21.92
N ASP A 205 5.39 6.30 -21.05
CA ASP A 205 5.53 4.89 -21.46
C ASP A 205 4.18 4.26 -21.85
N ASN A 206 3.05 4.78 -21.36
CA ASN A 206 1.71 4.24 -21.60
C ASN A 206 0.85 5.13 -22.50
N THR A 207 1.46 5.86 -23.43
CA THR A 207 0.75 6.73 -24.38
C THR A 207 -0.20 5.97 -25.29
N ASP A 208 0.03 4.68 -25.50
CA ASP A 208 -0.81 3.82 -26.34
C ASP A 208 -2.05 3.29 -25.56
N GLU A 209 -1.96 3.23 -24.23
CA GLU A 209 -3.05 2.75 -23.36
C GLU A 209 -3.90 3.89 -22.79
N LEU A 210 -3.32 5.10 -22.68
CA LEU A 210 -3.98 6.28 -22.14
C LEU A 210 -4.43 7.21 -23.27
N SER A 211 -5.68 7.63 -23.24
CA SER A 211 -6.17 8.65 -24.15
C SER A 211 -5.50 10.02 -23.88
N ASP A 212 -5.48 10.87 -24.89
CA ASP A 212 -4.98 12.24 -24.75
C ASP A 212 -5.70 13.03 -23.66
N GLU A 213 -7.00 12.78 -23.49
CA GLU A 213 -7.83 13.41 -22.46
C GLU A 213 -7.41 12.96 -21.08
N GLU A 214 -7.12 11.67 -20.90
CA GLU A 214 -6.64 11.10 -19.64
C GLU A 214 -5.29 11.67 -19.21
N ILE A 215 -4.37 11.78 -20.14
CA ILE A 215 -3.06 12.39 -19.89
C ILE A 215 -3.24 13.86 -19.49
N GLN A 216 -4.12 14.59 -20.19
CA GLN A 216 -4.38 16.00 -19.88
C GLN A 216 -5.04 16.20 -18.52
N ASP A 217 -5.96 15.31 -18.12
CA ASP A 217 -6.58 15.33 -16.80
C ASP A 217 -5.54 15.16 -15.67
N VAL A 218 -4.60 14.23 -15.84
CA VAL A 218 -3.49 14.04 -14.89
C VAL A 218 -2.62 15.29 -14.80
N ILE A 219 -2.25 15.87 -15.95
CA ILE A 219 -1.42 17.08 -16.03
C ILE A 219 -2.14 18.26 -15.34
N ASN A 220 -3.42 18.44 -15.63
CA ASN A 220 -4.23 19.50 -15.03
C ASN A 220 -4.33 19.32 -13.50
N LEU A 221 -4.67 18.11 -13.03
CA LEU A 221 -4.73 17.81 -11.60
C LEU A 221 -3.37 18.04 -10.91
N PHE A 222 -2.28 17.65 -11.57
CA PHE A 222 -0.95 17.85 -11.02
C PHE A 222 -0.61 19.32 -10.89
N ASN A 223 -0.79 20.11 -11.94
CA ASN A 223 -0.41 21.52 -11.96
C ASN A 223 -1.31 22.40 -11.08
N THR A 224 -2.60 22.06 -10.92
CA THR A 224 -3.55 22.88 -10.16
C THR A 224 -3.59 22.52 -8.68
N ASP A 225 -3.70 21.22 -8.37
CA ASP A 225 -3.99 20.77 -7.02
C ASP A 225 -2.74 20.16 -6.35
N ILE A 226 -2.05 19.22 -7.03
CA ILE A 226 -0.94 18.48 -6.40
C ILE A 226 0.24 19.41 -6.11
N ARG A 227 0.62 20.28 -7.04
CA ARG A 227 1.68 21.27 -6.84
C ARG A 227 1.40 22.18 -5.66
N ARG A 228 0.21 22.74 -5.59
CA ARG A 228 -0.22 23.60 -4.49
C ARG A 228 -0.14 22.87 -3.16
N TRP A 229 -0.57 21.60 -3.10
CA TRP A 229 -0.45 20.78 -1.89
C TRP A 229 1.00 20.48 -1.50
N MET A 230 1.91 20.35 -2.46
CA MET A 230 3.34 20.21 -2.20
C MET A 230 3.93 21.49 -1.59
N GLU A 231 3.63 22.65 -2.17
CA GLU A 231 4.09 23.96 -1.71
C GLU A 231 3.63 24.29 -0.28
N HIS A 232 2.45 23.83 0.10
CA HIS A 232 1.88 24.01 1.44
C HIS A 232 2.12 22.83 2.40
N ASP A 233 2.95 21.85 2.01
CA ASP A 233 3.25 20.64 2.80
C ASP A 233 1.97 19.89 3.27
N ALA A 234 0.92 19.97 2.46
CA ALA A 234 -0.39 19.43 2.79
C ALA A 234 -0.38 17.90 2.92
N PHE A 235 0.46 17.20 2.16
CA PHE A 235 0.60 15.75 2.25
C PHE A 235 1.05 15.29 3.64
N ARG A 236 2.03 15.96 4.23
CA ARG A 236 2.51 15.67 5.59
C ARG A 236 1.46 16.06 6.64
N LYS A 237 0.88 17.25 6.53
CA LYS A 237 -0.12 17.78 7.48
C LYS A 237 -1.40 16.93 7.48
N ALA A 238 -1.87 16.51 6.32
CA ALA A 238 -3.04 15.65 6.17
C ALA A 238 -2.77 14.16 6.46
N LYS A 239 -1.51 13.77 6.66
CA LYS A 239 -1.07 12.36 6.77
C LYS A 239 -1.51 11.52 5.57
N VAL A 240 -1.46 12.09 4.37
CA VAL A 240 -1.77 11.43 3.10
C VAL A 240 -0.46 11.19 2.34
N ASN A 241 -0.18 9.97 1.95
CA ASN A 241 1.03 9.65 1.20
C ASN A 241 0.86 10.04 -0.27
N TYR A 242 1.72 10.91 -0.78
CA TYR A 242 1.82 11.16 -2.22
C TYR A 242 2.36 9.91 -2.93
N SER A 243 1.63 9.43 -3.92
CA SER A 243 2.00 8.25 -4.70
C SER A 243 1.26 8.22 -6.04
N ILE A 244 1.79 7.50 -7.02
CA ILE A 244 1.10 7.29 -8.31
C ILE A 244 -0.30 6.68 -8.09
N ARG A 245 -0.44 5.76 -7.14
CA ARG A 245 -1.75 5.16 -6.80
C ARG A 245 -2.76 6.22 -6.33
N LEU A 246 -2.32 7.25 -5.60
CA LEU A 246 -3.20 8.33 -5.17
C LEU A 246 -3.65 9.18 -6.37
N VAL A 247 -2.72 9.53 -7.27
CA VAL A 247 -3.03 10.29 -8.48
C VAL A 247 -4.02 9.54 -9.36
N LYS A 248 -3.76 8.25 -9.63
CA LYS A 248 -4.69 7.38 -10.38
C LYS A 248 -6.08 7.36 -9.75
N LYS A 249 -6.18 7.20 -8.41
CA LYS A 249 -7.47 7.24 -7.70
C LYS A 249 -8.22 8.56 -7.87
N PHE A 250 -7.51 9.67 -7.97
CA PHE A 250 -8.15 10.97 -8.20
C PHE A 250 -8.69 11.06 -9.64
N VAL A 251 -7.91 10.62 -10.62
CA VAL A 251 -8.35 10.58 -12.03
C VAL A 251 -9.54 9.63 -12.23
N ASP A 252 -9.49 8.43 -11.64
CA ASP A 252 -10.60 7.48 -11.68
C ASP A 252 -11.86 8.09 -11.03
N ALA A 253 -11.71 8.76 -9.88
CA ALA A 253 -12.82 9.43 -9.21
C ALA A 253 -13.41 10.57 -10.06
N GLN A 254 -12.57 11.35 -10.74
CA GLN A 254 -13.02 12.40 -11.66
C GLN A 254 -13.85 11.84 -12.80
N ARG A 255 -13.43 10.73 -13.40
CA ARG A 255 -14.16 10.05 -14.48
C ARG A 255 -15.50 9.49 -14.05
N VAL A 256 -15.52 8.84 -12.88
CA VAL A 256 -16.74 8.17 -12.37
C VAL A 256 -17.76 9.17 -11.84
N TYR A 257 -17.32 10.21 -11.15
CA TYR A 257 -18.20 11.14 -10.42
C TYR A 257 -18.26 12.53 -11.07
N GLY A 258 -17.57 12.75 -12.17
CA GLY A 258 -17.54 14.05 -12.88
C GLY A 258 -17.08 15.17 -11.96
N ASN A 259 -17.70 16.35 -12.06
CA ASN A 259 -17.29 17.53 -11.29
C ASN A 259 -17.46 17.42 -9.76
N ASP A 260 -18.23 16.44 -9.28
CA ASP A 260 -18.52 16.28 -7.85
C ASP A 260 -17.53 15.37 -7.12
N TRP A 261 -16.56 14.77 -7.84
CA TRP A 261 -15.61 13.81 -7.29
C TRP A 261 -14.80 14.35 -6.09
N LYS A 262 -14.48 15.65 -6.11
CA LYS A 262 -13.71 16.31 -5.05
C LYS A 262 -14.43 16.26 -3.71
N ASP A 263 -15.76 16.36 -3.73
CA ASP A 263 -16.60 16.36 -2.53
C ASP A 263 -16.75 14.96 -1.91
N PHE A 264 -16.62 13.92 -2.73
CA PHE A 264 -16.73 12.53 -2.26
C PHE A 264 -15.37 11.92 -1.89
N ASN A 265 -14.26 12.46 -2.38
CA ASN A 265 -12.94 11.90 -2.14
C ASN A 265 -12.35 12.37 -0.80
N ILE A 266 -12.26 11.45 0.17
CA ILE A 266 -11.78 11.75 1.52
C ILE A 266 -10.34 12.27 1.52
N SER A 267 -9.46 11.68 0.71
CA SER A 267 -8.05 12.08 0.63
C SER A 267 -7.92 13.48 0.04
N TYR A 268 -8.67 13.79 -1.02
CA TYR A 268 -8.73 15.11 -1.62
C TYR A 268 -9.14 16.17 -0.59
N ARG A 269 -10.26 15.93 0.12
CA ARG A 269 -10.75 16.87 1.15
C ARG A 269 -9.78 17.12 2.30
N LYS A 270 -9.05 16.08 2.72
CA LYS A 270 -8.02 16.20 3.76
C LYS A 270 -6.85 17.06 3.29
N LEU A 271 -6.39 16.86 2.05
CA LEU A 271 -5.31 17.64 1.46
C LEU A 271 -5.71 19.10 1.26
N GLU A 272 -6.91 19.34 0.76
CA GLU A 272 -7.44 20.68 0.57
C GLU A 272 -7.57 21.42 1.90
N ALA A 273 -8.14 20.81 2.92
CA ALA A 273 -8.26 21.38 4.25
C ALA A 273 -6.90 21.71 4.89
N ALA A 274 -5.90 20.84 4.71
CA ALA A 274 -4.55 21.09 5.22
C ALA A 274 -3.84 22.24 4.50
N CYS A 275 -4.10 22.39 3.20
CA CYS A 275 -3.58 23.50 2.40
C CYS A 275 -4.23 24.83 2.78
N GLU A 276 -5.56 24.88 2.88
CA GLU A 276 -6.31 26.07 3.31
C GLU A 276 -5.86 26.57 4.69
N LEU A 277 -5.64 25.66 5.64
CA LEU A 277 -5.12 26.01 6.98
C LEU A 277 -3.74 26.66 6.92
N ASP A 278 -2.85 26.18 6.05
CA ASP A 278 -1.52 26.74 5.86
C ASP A 278 -1.59 28.13 5.21
N GLU A 279 -2.45 28.29 4.22
CA GLU A 279 -2.68 29.58 3.54
C GLU A 279 -3.20 30.65 4.52
N ILE A 280 -4.10 30.27 5.44
CA ILE A 280 -4.57 31.15 6.51
C ILE A 280 -3.43 31.54 7.47
N GLN A 281 -2.63 30.54 7.91
CA GLN A 281 -1.53 30.79 8.83
C GLN A 281 -0.41 31.67 8.24
N LYS A 282 -0.21 31.60 6.93
CA LYS A 282 0.78 32.43 6.22
C LYS A 282 0.24 33.83 5.82
N GLY A 283 -1.00 34.12 6.17
CA GLY A 283 -1.63 35.42 5.82
C GLY A 283 -1.95 35.58 4.33
N VAL A 284 -1.93 34.47 3.56
CA VAL A 284 -2.35 34.46 2.15
C VAL A 284 -3.87 34.66 2.04
N ILE A 285 -4.59 34.23 3.08
CA ILE A 285 -6.03 34.44 3.25
C ILE A 285 -6.22 35.26 4.51
N GLU A 286 -6.58 36.55 4.35
CA GLU A 286 -6.64 37.52 5.45
C GLU A 286 -7.79 37.27 6.44
N ASN A 287 -8.83 36.52 6.07
CA ASN A 287 -10.00 36.34 6.93
C ASN A 287 -10.55 34.90 6.86
N PRO A 288 -10.71 34.18 8.01
CA PRO A 288 -11.34 32.86 8.05
C PRO A 288 -12.79 32.84 7.51
N GLU A 289 -13.48 33.96 7.49
CA GLU A 289 -14.82 34.07 6.88
C GLU A 289 -14.77 34.02 5.35
N ASP A 290 -13.66 34.43 4.74
CA ASP A 290 -13.49 34.36 3.29
C ASP A 290 -13.39 32.91 2.81
N VAL A 291 -12.83 31.99 3.63
CA VAL A 291 -12.84 30.55 3.36
C VAL A 291 -14.26 29.98 3.32
N LYS A 292 -15.12 30.42 4.25
CA LYS A 292 -16.55 30.04 4.25
C LYS A 292 -17.28 30.60 3.04
N ASN A 293 -16.92 31.78 2.61
CA ASN A 293 -17.50 32.44 1.45
C ASN A 293 -17.00 31.86 0.14
N ILE A 294 -15.71 31.48 0.06
CA ILE A 294 -15.12 30.72 -1.06
C ILE A 294 -15.77 29.34 -1.17
N ARG A 295 -15.96 28.63 -0.06
CA ARG A 295 -16.68 27.36 -0.04
C ARG A 295 -18.16 27.53 -0.45
N LYS A 296 -18.84 28.56 0.04
CA LYS A 296 -20.20 28.90 -0.38
C LYS A 296 -20.28 29.32 -1.84
N ALA A 297 -19.35 30.13 -2.34
CA ALA A 297 -19.30 30.56 -3.73
C ALA A 297 -18.99 29.40 -4.70
N ARG A 298 -18.16 28.44 -4.29
CA ARG A 298 -17.93 27.19 -5.04
C ARG A 298 -19.19 26.31 -5.09
N VAL A 299 -20.01 26.32 -4.03
CA VAL A 299 -21.30 25.62 -3.99
C VAL A 299 -22.36 26.34 -4.84
N VAL A 300 -22.39 27.68 -4.84
CA VAL A 300 -23.38 28.48 -5.56
C VAL A 300 -23.12 28.52 -7.08
N LYS A 301 -21.87 28.49 -7.54
CA LYS A 301 -21.57 28.37 -8.98
C LYS A 301 -22.01 27.02 -9.59
N LYS A 302 -22.39 26.03 -8.77
CA LYS A 302 -22.94 24.73 -9.21
C LYS A 302 -24.46 24.68 -9.32
N ALA A 303 -25.17 25.75 -8.97
CA ALA A 303 -26.63 25.81 -9.08
C ALA A 303 -27.07 26.47 -10.38
N SER A 304 -26.86 25.82 -11.53
CA SER A 304 -27.66 26.05 -12.73
C SER A 304 -29.04 25.41 -12.58
N PRO A 305 -30.12 26.00 -13.11
CA PRO A 305 -31.49 25.64 -12.72
C PRO A 305 -31.83 24.22 -13.16
N LYS A 306 -31.96 23.32 -12.20
CA LYS A 306 -32.63 22.03 -12.42
C LYS A 306 -34.11 22.22 -12.22
N THR A 307 -34.86 21.94 -13.30
CA THR A 307 -36.29 21.68 -13.33
C THR A 307 -36.75 20.87 -12.11
N THR A 308 -37.73 21.43 -11.44
CA THR A 308 -38.40 20.91 -10.27
C THR A 308 -38.98 19.51 -10.48
N ALA A 309 -38.30 18.50 -9.94
CA ALA A 309 -38.94 17.24 -9.57
C ALA A 309 -38.82 17.12 -8.06
N LYS A 310 -39.97 17.34 -7.36
CA LYS A 310 -40.12 17.11 -5.94
C LYS A 310 -39.74 15.65 -5.62
N LYS A 311 -38.56 15.41 -5.06
CA LYS A 311 -38.27 14.20 -4.30
C LYS A 311 -38.07 14.61 -2.83
N THR A 312 -39.05 14.26 -2.03
CA THR A 312 -39.01 14.28 -0.57
C THR A 312 -37.79 13.49 -0.08
N SER A 313 -36.76 14.17 0.38
CA SER A 313 -35.63 13.54 1.04
C SER A 313 -36.06 13.04 2.42
N LYS A 314 -36.33 11.75 2.55
CA LYS A 314 -36.39 11.10 3.86
C LYS A 314 -34.97 11.09 4.46
N LYS A 315 -34.82 11.80 5.56
CA LYS A 315 -33.70 11.75 6.49
C LYS A 315 -33.43 10.28 6.86
N VAL A 316 -32.33 9.70 6.37
CA VAL A 316 -31.87 8.39 6.85
C VAL A 316 -31.25 8.62 8.21
N VAL A 317 -32.06 8.44 9.23
CA VAL A 317 -31.63 8.34 10.63
C VAL A 317 -31.02 6.94 10.77
N SER A 318 -29.72 6.84 10.93
CA SER A 318 -29.04 5.61 11.32
C SER A 318 -29.36 5.31 12.81
N LYS A 319 -30.58 4.88 13.09
CA LYS A 319 -30.87 4.16 14.32
C LYS A 319 -30.35 2.74 14.13
N LYS A 320 -29.37 2.33 14.94
CA LYS A 320 -29.07 0.93 15.21
C LYS A 320 -30.36 0.32 15.83
N ALA A 321 -31.26 -0.11 14.97
CA ALA A 321 -32.41 -0.88 15.40
C ALA A 321 -31.88 -2.19 15.99
N LYS A 322 -32.11 -2.43 17.26
CA LYS A 322 -31.93 -3.74 17.89
C LYS A 322 -32.99 -4.66 17.30
N TRP A 323 -32.62 -5.43 16.31
CA TRP A 323 -33.45 -6.51 15.81
C TRP A 323 -33.49 -7.60 16.86
N GLU A 324 -34.63 -7.75 17.54
CA GLU A 324 -34.84 -8.82 18.51
C GLU A 324 -35.37 -10.10 17.84
N THR A 325 -36.04 -9.95 16.71
CA THR A 325 -36.56 -11.04 15.89
C THR A 325 -36.10 -10.94 14.47
N GLU A 326 -35.99 -12.08 13.76
CA GLU A 326 -35.59 -12.15 12.36
C GLU A 326 -36.61 -11.44 11.47
N PRO A 327 -36.20 -10.44 10.65
CA PRO A 327 -37.08 -9.78 9.70
C PRO A 327 -37.55 -10.73 8.60
N PRO A 328 -38.71 -10.46 7.96
CA PRO A 328 -39.19 -11.27 6.85
C PRO A 328 -38.23 -11.23 5.64
N LYS A 329 -38.28 -12.29 4.84
CA LYS A 329 -37.54 -12.39 3.57
C LYS A 329 -38.52 -12.36 2.40
N ASN A 330 -38.12 -11.77 1.29
CA ASN A 330 -38.85 -11.82 0.02
C ASN A 330 -38.66 -13.18 -0.69
N SER A 331 -39.29 -13.36 -1.85
CA SER A 331 -39.15 -14.55 -2.70
C SER A 331 -37.72 -14.89 -3.11
N ASP A 332 -36.82 -13.90 -3.14
CA ASP A 332 -35.41 -14.07 -3.46
C ASP A 332 -34.54 -14.36 -2.24
N GLY A 333 -35.12 -14.57 -1.08
CA GLY A 333 -34.44 -14.84 0.18
C GLY A 333 -33.71 -13.62 0.78
N ARG A 334 -34.04 -12.39 0.36
CA ARG A 334 -33.47 -11.15 0.90
C ARG A 334 -34.36 -10.60 2.02
N TYR A 335 -33.71 -10.12 3.08
CA TYR A 335 -34.43 -9.46 4.17
C TYR A 335 -35.08 -8.16 3.71
N VAL A 336 -36.33 -7.96 4.13
CA VAL A 336 -37.14 -6.79 3.80
C VAL A 336 -37.67 -6.10 5.06
N ASP A 337 -37.90 -4.81 4.95
CA ASP A 337 -38.51 -4.03 6.01
C ASP A 337 -39.96 -4.49 6.21
N PRO A 338 -40.37 -4.94 7.41
CA PRO A 338 -41.71 -5.44 7.66
C PRO A 338 -42.81 -4.39 7.52
N GLN A 339 -42.46 -3.08 7.58
CA GLN A 339 -43.42 -1.99 7.46
C GLN A 339 -43.59 -1.49 6.04
N THR A 340 -42.47 -1.45 5.27
CA THR A 340 -42.44 -0.88 3.91
C THR A 340 -42.37 -1.92 2.82
N GLY A 341 -41.97 -3.15 3.14
CA GLY A 341 -41.68 -4.21 2.16
C GLY A 341 -40.41 -3.98 1.31
N GLU A 342 -39.68 -2.90 1.55
CA GLU A 342 -38.47 -2.58 0.80
C GLU A 342 -37.30 -3.51 1.20
N VAL A 343 -36.50 -3.92 0.22
CA VAL A 343 -35.30 -4.73 0.45
C VAL A 343 -34.24 -3.88 1.15
N TYR A 344 -33.73 -4.34 2.29
CA TYR A 344 -32.65 -3.66 2.98
C TYR A 344 -31.38 -3.55 2.12
N ASP A 345 -30.59 -2.53 2.37
CA ASP A 345 -29.31 -2.34 1.69
C ASP A 345 -28.33 -3.50 1.96
N ARG A 346 -27.24 -3.55 1.19
CA ARG A 346 -26.27 -4.65 1.20
C ARG A 346 -25.60 -4.86 2.57
N ASN A 347 -25.39 -3.78 3.33
CA ASN A 347 -24.74 -3.85 4.65
C ASN A 347 -25.69 -4.39 5.71
N VAL A 348 -26.95 -3.97 5.66
CA VAL A 348 -28.01 -4.50 6.55
C VAL A 348 -28.30 -5.96 6.23
N GLN A 349 -28.36 -6.34 4.95
CA GLN A 349 -28.49 -7.74 4.52
C GLN A 349 -27.36 -8.62 5.07
N TYR A 350 -26.12 -8.16 4.98
CA TYR A 350 -24.96 -8.88 5.52
C TYR A 350 -25.03 -9.05 7.03
N TYR A 351 -25.37 -7.99 7.75
CA TYR A 351 -25.57 -8.03 9.21
C TYR A 351 -26.67 -9.00 9.62
N LEU A 352 -27.82 -8.98 8.95
CA LEU A 352 -28.95 -9.85 9.25
C LEU A 352 -28.65 -11.32 8.94
N ARG A 353 -27.94 -11.61 7.84
CA ARG A 353 -27.44 -12.95 7.52
C ARG A 353 -26.52 -13.51 8.59
N ASN A 354 -25.59 -12.68 9.09
CA ASN A 354 -24.67 -13.11 10.15
C ASN A 354 -25.37 -13.31 11.50
N LYS A 355 -26.40 -12.51 11.77
CA LYS A 355 -27.14 -12.59 13.05
C LYS A 355 -28.16 -13.73 13.08
N PHE A 356 -28.87 -13.94 12.00
CA PHE A 356 -29.99 -14.88 11.94
C PHE A 356 -29.78 -16.05 10.97
N GLY A 357 -28.84 -15.94 10.04
CA GLY A 357 -28.49 -17.00 9.11
C GLY A 357 -27.58 -18.02 9.78
N LYS A 358 -28.10 -18.79 10.72
CA LYS A 358 -27.43 -20.01 11.14
C LYS A 358 -27.51 -21.02 10.02
N ALA A 359 -26.34 -21.58 9.70
CA ALA A 359 -26.20 -22.72 8.81
C ALA A 359 -27.21 -23.84 9.18
N CYS A 360 -27.96 -24.29 8.19
CA CYS A 360 -28.38 -25.68 8.15
C CYS A 360 -27.22 -26.48 7.62
#